data_49fdbb824e5d4cdd7a761230cf8dda6c
#
_entry.id   49fdbb824e5d4cdd7a761230cf8dda6c
#
_cell.length_a   1.000
_cell.length_b   1.000
_cell.length_c   1.000
_cell.angle_alpha   90.00
_cell.angle_beta   90.00
_cell.angle_gamma   90.00
#
_symmetry.space_group_name_H-M   'P 1'
#
loop_
_entity.id
_entity.type
_entity.pdbx_description
1 polymer ?
#
loop_
_entity_poly.entity_id
_entity_poly.type
_entity_poly.pdbx_seq_one_letter_code
_entity_poly.pdbx_strand_id
1 'polypeptide(L)' 'MEQLIWETAEELDQKLAQRVRNIRKRRLISQEKLASLSGVSYGSIKRFEATGQISLIS' A
#
# COMPACT_ATOMS: atom_id res chain seq x y z
N MET A 1 -16.43 -14.62 -12.17
CA MET A 1 -15.43 -15.08 -12.09
C MET A 1 -14.37 -14.50 -12.85
N GLU A 2 -14.48 -14.34 -14.02
CA GLU A 2 -13.52 -13.83 -14.74
C GLU A 2 -13.21 -12.47 -14.41
N GLN A 3 -14.08 -11.73 -13.77
CA GLN A 3 -13.81 -10.48 -13.35
C GLN A 3 -12.54 -10.36 -12.69
N LEU A 4 -12.12 -11.23 -11.87
CA LEU A 4 -10.88 -11.15 -11.21
C LEU A 4 -9.73 -11.17 -12.14
N ILE A 5 -9.95 -11.68 -13.31
CA ILE A 5 -8.89 -11.81 -14.24
C ILE A 5 -8.64 -10.54 -14.96
N TRP A 6 -9.63 -9.68 -15.00
CA TRP A 6 -9.49 -8.48 -15.71
C TRP A 6 -8.67 -7.49 -14.99
N GLU A 7 -8.66 -7.50 -13.67
CA GLU A 7 -7.93 -6.53 -12.94
C GLU A 7 -6.47 -6.91 -12.98
N THR A 8 -5.63 -6.03 -13.38
CA THR A 8 -4.23 -6.31 -13.40
C THR A 8 -3.72 -6.21 -11.98
N ALA A 9 -2.55 -6.77 -11.74
CA ALA A 9 -1.94 -6.68 -10.43
C ALA A 9 -1.73 -5.23 -10.07
N GLU A 10 -1.44 -4.38 -11.06
CA GLU A 10 -1.23 -2.98 -10.79
C GLU A 10 -2.49 -2.32 -10.29
N GLU A 11 -3.64 -2.66 -10.86
CA GLU A 11 -4.88 -2.07 -10.42
C GLU A 11 -5.23 -2.48 -9.01
N LEU A 12 -4.99 -3.74 -8.68
CA LEU A 12 -5.25 -4.21 -7.33
C LEU A 12 -4.32 -3.55 -6.34
N ASP A 13 -3.06 -3.37 -6.73
CA ASP A 13 -2.09 -2.76 -5.84
C ASP A 13 -2.46 -1.32 -5.58
N GLN A 14 -2.95 -0.62 -6.59
CA GLN A 14 -3.32 0.77 -6.41
C GLN A 14 -4.53 0.90 -5.50
N LYS A 15 -5.48 0.00 -5.63
CA LYS A 15 -6.66 0.02 -4.78
C LYS A 15 -6.27 -0.26 -3.34
N LEU A 16 -5.35 -1.19 -3.14
CA LEU A 16 -4.90 -1.54 -1.81
C LEU A 16 -4.13 -0.37 -1.21
N ALA A 17 -3.31 0.28 -2.02
CA ALA A 17 -2.53 1.42 -1.55
C ALA A 17 -3.46 2.55 -1.10
N GLN A 18 -4.53 2.78 -1.86
CA GLN A 18 -5.48 3.81 -1.54
C GLN A 18 -6.19 3.47 -0.22
N ARG A 19 -6.53 2.21 -0.03
CA ARG A 19 -7.20 1.78 1.19
C ARG A 19 -6.28 1.95 2.39
N VAL A 20 -5.03 1.57 2.25
CA VAL A 20 -4.06 1.68 3.33
C VAL A 20 -3.88 3.15 3.70
N ARG A 21 -3.78 4.02 2.69
CA ARG A 21 -3.60 5.43 2.96
C ARG A 21 -4.82 6.01 3.67
N ASN A 22 -6.02 5.59 3.25
CA ASN A 22 -7.24 6.09 3.87
C ASN A 22 -7.33 5.65 5.33
N ILE A 23 -6.97 4.41 5.63
CA ILE A 23 -6.99 3.92 6.98
C ILE A 23 -5.96 4.65 7.82
N ARG A 24 -4.77 4.87 7.26
CA ARG A 24 -3.71 5.56 7.97
C ARG A 24 -4.15 6.98 8.33
N LYS A 25 -4.75 7.68 7.37
CA LYS A 25 -5.18 9.05 7.61
C LYS A 25 -6.31 9.10 8.63
N ARG A 26 -7.20 8.13 8.57
CA ARG A 26 -8.31 8.08 9.51
C ARG A 26 -7.79 7.88 10.92
N ARG A 27 -6.70 7.15 11.08
CA ARG A 27 -6.15 6.91 12.38
C ARG A 27 -5.09 7.93 12.77
N LEU A 28 -4.90 8.94 11.93
CA LEU A 28 -3.95 10.01 12.17
C LEU A 28 -2.54 9.46 12.40
N ILE A 29 -2.14 8.52 11.57
CA ILE A 29 -0.83 7.92 11.68
C ILE A 29 0.00 8.38 10.49
N SER A 30 1.23 8.80 10.73
CA SER A 30 2.11 9.21 9.64
C SER A 30 2.65 7.99 8.93
N GLN A 31 3.23 8.18 7.76
CA GLN A 31 3.84 7.08 7.03
C GLN A 31 5.01 6.51 7.84
N GLU A 32 5.74 7.36 8.52
CA GLU A 32 6.85 6.91 9.34
C GLU A 32 6.36 6.04 10.49
N LYS A 33 5.25 6.43 11.08
CA LYS A 33 4.69 5.66 12.19
C LYS A 33 4.22 4.31 11.67
N LEU A 34 3.58 4.30 10.51
CA LEU A 34 3.12 3.06 9.91
C LEU A 34 4.30 2.14 9.63
N ALA A 35 5.39 2.70 9.12
CA ALA A 35 6.58 1.92 8.85
C ALA A 35 7.09 1.28 10.13
N SER A 36 7.13 2.05 11.19
CA SER A 36 7.60 1.56 12.47
C SER A 36 6.71 0.43 13.00
N LEU A 37 5.41 0.59 12.89
CA LEU A 37 4.48 -0.40 13.39
C LEU A 37 4.47 -1.68 12.56
N SER A 38 4.67 -1.56 11.27
CA SER A 38 4.56 -2.69 10.38
C SER A 38 5.87 -3.42 10.12
N GLY A 39 6.98 -2.80 10.45
CA GLY A 39 8.27 -3.39 10.17
C GLY A 39 8.69 -3.21 8.71
N VAL A 40 7.94 -2.44 7.95
CA VAL A 40 8.26 -2.17 6.56
C VAL A 40 8.99 -0.85 6.50
N SER A 41 9.99 -0.70 5.66
CA SER A 41 10.76 0.53 5.63
C SER A 41 9.90 1.71 5.19
N TYR A 42 10.26 2.89 5.66
CA TYR A 42 9.54 4.11 5.33
C TYR A 42 9.54 4.34 3.82
N GLY A 43 10.67 4.08 3.16
CA GLY A 43 10.75 4.24 1.72
C GLY A 43 9.79 3.33 0.98
N SER A 44 9.60 2.11 1.48
CA SER A 44 8.68 1.18 0.87
C SER A 44 7.24 1.64 1.06
N ILE A 45 6.91 2.17 2.23
CA ILE A 45 5.56 2.69 2.49
C ILE A 45 5.28 3.86 1.56
N LYS A 46 6.23 4.77 1.41
CA LYS A 46 6.04 5.93 0.54
C LYS A 46 5.80 5.49 -0.89
N ARG A 47 6.61 4.54 -1.37
CA ARG A 47 6.47 4.07 -2.73
C ARG A 47 5.15 3.35 -2.91
N PHE A 48 4.79 2.51 -1.95
CA PHE A 48 3.54 1.77 -2.04
C PHE A 48 2.34 2.71 -2.11
N GLU A 49 2.30 3.72 -1.27
CA GLU A 49 1.16 4.63 -1.27
C GLU A 49 1.12 5.50 -2.52
N ALA A 50 2.26 5.71 -3.14
CA ALA A 50 2.31 6.53 -4.35
C ALA A 50 2.01 5.74 -5.61
N THR A 51 2.48 4.50 -5.68
CA THR A 51 2.39 3.73 -6.91
C THR A 51 1.66 2.41 -6.79
N GLY A 52 1.42 1.97 -5.57
CA GLY A 52 0.80 0.67 -5.34
C GLY A 52 1.80 -0.48 -5.38
N GLN A 53 3.07 -0.18 -5.59
CA GLN A 53 4.08 -1.22 -5.68
C GLN A 53 4.78 -1.40 -4.36
N ILE A 54 4.96 -2.63 -3.95
CA ILE A 54 5.67 -2.90 -2.73
C ILE A 54 6.54 -4.12 -2.98
N SER A 55 7.77 -4.01 -2.56
CA SER A 55 8.70 -5.09 -2.76
C SER A 55 8.78 -5.90 -1.49
N LEU A 56 8.13 -7.01 -1.45
CA LEU A 56 8.11 -7.85 -0.29
C LEU A 56 9.22 -8.87 -0.31
N ILE A 57 9.78 -9.09 -1.47
CA ILE A 57 10.81 -10.03 -1.54
C ILE A 57 12.00 -9.38 -1.99
N SER A 58 12.79 -8.92 -1.39
CA SER A 58 13.94 -8.29 -1.92
C SER A 58 15.16 -8.91 -1.37
#